data_0136855e875bd7c96a4c9300843599d3
#
_entry.id   0136855e875bd7c96a4c9300843599d3
#
_cell.length_a   1.000
_cell.length_b   1.000
_cell.length_c   1.000
_cell.angle_alpha   90.00
_cell.angle_beta   90.00
_cell.angle_gamma   90.00
#
_symmetry.space_group_name_H-M   'P 1'
#
loop_
_entity.id
_entity.type
_entity.pdbx_description
1 polymer ?
#
loop_
_entity_poly.entity_id
_entity_poly.type
_entity_poly.pdbx_seq_one_letter_code
_entity_poly.pdbx_strand_id
1 'polypeptide(L)'
;MPYYFIRVGGETGHNNPNELISYVKNEPPTYPKKRFNYYDYCLKNSIIRIGWPDVGDLAKGGRAGALANLYSLQSVKPHINKYLLDFYHMPLKSIVLMPNKDIPGNLYVGEVSGAYEYYHDVPRDPYECAHRRKVAWDKDSHGNPKVYRAADLNIGILGGWWLRAFHEIADSKITDAIDKAREK
;
A
#
# COMPACT_ATOMS: atom_id res chain seq x y z
N MET A 1 1.69 -7.08 18.43
CA MET A 1 2.11 -6.25 17.27
C MET A 1 1.06 -6.43 16.19
N PRO A 2 0.51 -5.38 15.57
CA PRO A 2 -0.47 -5.55 14.49
C PRO A 2 0.21 -5.93 13.17
N TYR A 3 -0.54 -6.68 12.34
CA TYR A 3 -0.11 -7.16 11.03
C TYR A 3 -1.10 -6.69 9.98
N TYR A 4 -0.58 -6.26 8.82
CA TYR A 4 -1.40 -5.72 7.75
C TYR A 4 -1.01 -6.30 6.40
N PHE A 5 -1.99 -6.59 5.59
CA PHE A 5 -1.80 -6.90 4.18
C PHE A 5 -2.07 -5.65 3.35
N ILE A 6 -1.15 -5.31 2.44
CA ILE A 6 -1.23 -4.11 1.62
C ILE A 6 -1.02 -4.44 0.16
N ARG A 7 -2.04 -4.14 -0.63
CA ARG A 7 -1.94 -4.14 -2.08
C ARG A 7 -1.69 -2.72 -2.56
N VAL A 8 -0.46 -2.41 -2.92
CA VAL A 8 -0.03 -1.04 -3.27
C VAL A 8 -0.54 -0.51 -4.63
N GLY A 9 -1.53 -1.14 -5.18
CA GLY A 9 -2.06 -0.89 -6.50
C GLY A 9 -1.45 -1.88 -7.50
N GLY A 10 -2.27 -2.40 -8.39
CA GLY A 10 -1.82 -3.22 -9.51
C GLY A 10 -1.92 -2.39 -10.77
N GLU A 11 -1.30 -2.88 -11.83
CA GLU A 11 -1.50 -2.37 -13.19
C GLU A 11 -2.97 -2.37 -13.63
N THR A 12 -3.81 -3.01 -12.84
CA THR A 12 -5.22 -3.27 -13.14
C THR A 12 -6.16 -2.16 -12.70
N GLY A 13 -5.65 -1.11 -12.06
CA GLY A 13 -6.51 0.04 -11.76
C GLY A 13 -7.09 0.62 -13.04
N HIS A 14 -6.32 0.62 -14.11
CA HIS A 14 -6.73 1.22 -15.38
C HIS A 14 -6.14 0.41 -16.54
N ASN A 15 -6.85 -0.63 -16.96
CA ASN A 15 -6.60 -1.30 -18.24
C ASN A 15 -6.94 -0.38 -19.43
N ASN A 16 -7.48 0.80 -19.18
CA ASN A 16 -7.81 1.79 -20.17
C ASN A 16 -6.90 3.00 -20.02
N PRO A 17 -5.91 3.18 -20.89
CA PRO A 17 -5.07 4.38 -20.88
C PRO A 17 -5.88 5.68 -21.01
N ASN A 18 -7.13 5.62 -21.46
CA ASN A 18 -8.02 6.75 -21.55
C ASN A 18 -8.68 7.12 -20.21
N GLU A 19 -8.75 6.23 -19.24
CA GLU A 19 -9.24 6.56 -17.88
C GLU A 19 -8.22 7.33 -17.06
N LEU A 20 -6.92 7.07 -17.23
CA LEU A 20 -5.87 7.93 -16.68
C LEU A 20 -5.93 9.36 -17.23
N ILE A 21 -6.33 9.52 -18.47
CA ILE A 21 -6.47 10.82 -19.15
C ILE A 21 -7.67 11.62 -18.63
N SER A 22 -8.71 10.96 -18.12
CA SER A 22 -9.90 11.65 -17.61
C SER A 22 -9.68 12.36 -16.27
N TYR A 23 -8.69 11.95 -15.48
CA TYR A 23 -8.35 12.60 -14.22
C TYR A 23 -7.42 13.81 -14.38
N VAL A 24 -6.67 13.89 -15.47
CA VAL A 24 -5.79 15.03 -15.77
C VAL A 24 -6.41 15.86 -16.91
N LYS A 25 -7.54 16.48 -16.64
CA LYS A 25 -8.35 17.15 -17.66
C LYS A 25 -7.71 18.38 -18.32
N ASN A 26 -6.54 18.84 -17.89
CA ASN A 26 -5.95 20.10 -18.35
C ASN A 26 -4.45 20.09 -18.70
N GLU A 27 -3.78 18.94 -18.77
CA GLU A 27 -2.38 18.92 -19.21
C GLU A 27 -2.14 17.94 -20.37
N PRO A 28 -1.27 18.30 -21.33
CA PRO A 28 -0.97 17.43 -22.46
C PRO A 28 -0.27 16.16 -21.99
N PRO A 29 -0.52 15.00 -22.63
CA PRO A 29 -0.01 13.71 -22.22
C PRO A 29 1.50 13.58 -22.53
N THR A 30 2.33 14.07 -21.64
CA THR A 30 3.79 13.87 -21.67
C THR A 30 4.23 12.64 -20.86
N TYR A 31 3.28 11.80 -20.43
CA TYR A 31 3.60 10.62 -19.65
C TYR A 31 4.07 9.46 -20.54
N PRO A 32 5.21 8.85 -20.23
CA PRO A 32 5.65 7.67 -20.95
C PRO A 32 4.60 6.57 -20.81
N LYS A 33 4.20 5.95 -21.91
CA LYS A 33 3.29 4.80 -21.98
C LYS A 33 3.82 3.53 -21.28
N LYS A 34 4.83 3.64 -20.43
CA LYS A 34 5.38 2.53 -19.65
C LYS A 34 4.47 2.26 -18.46
N ARG A 35 3.98 1.03 -18.38
CA ARG A 35 3.30 0.51 -17.18
C ARG A 35 4.20 0.72 -15.98
N PHE A 36 3.70 1.43 -14.99
CA PHE A 36 4.47 1.72 -13.79
C PHE A 36 4.30 0.58 -12.78
N ASN A 37 5.42 0.08 -12.27
CA ASN A 37 5.42 -0.96 -11.26
C ASN A 37 5.45 -0.33 -9.86
N TYR A 38 4.29 -0.21 -9.24
CA TYR A 38 4.17 0.33 -7.88
C TYR A 38 4.87 -0.52 -6.83
N TYR A 39 4.94 -1.84 -7.04
CA TYR A 39 5.62 -2.74 -6.11
C TYR A 39 7.12 -2.49 -6.10
N ASP A 40 7.75 -2.41 -7.26
CA ASP A 40 9.17 -2.09 -7.38
C ASP A 40 9.47 -0.71 -6.82
N TYR A 41 8.59 0.25 -7.08
CA TYR A 41 8.72 1.60 -6.53
C TYR A 41 8.68 1.57 -5.00
N CYS A 42 7.76 0.84 -4.40
CA CYS A 42 7.64 0.71 -2.94
C CYS A 42 8.86 0.02 -2.33
N LEU A 43 9.35 -1.05 -2.94
CA LEU A 43 10.56 -1.74 -2.50
C LEU A 43 11.80 -0.83 -2.60
N LYS A 44 12.02 -0.20 -3.75
CA LYS A 44 13.17 0.68 -4.00
C LYS A 44 13.21 1.89 -3.07
N ASN A 45 12.06 2.44 -2.74
CA ASN A 45 11.96 3.63 -1.87
C ASN A 45 11.72 3.29 -0.41
N SER A 46 11.69 2.00 -0.05
CA SER A 46 11.42 1.53 1.32
C SER A 46 10.14 2.12 1.90
N ILE A 47 9.06 2.05 1.14
CA ILE A 47 7.74 2.57 1.52
C ILE A 47 6.63 1.57 1.25
N ILE A 48 5.49 1.80 1.91
CA ILE A 48 4.17 1.37 1.47
C ILE A 48 3.34 2.58 1.11
N ARG A 49 2.34 2.38 0.27
CA ARG A 49 1.45 3.45 -0.16
C ARG A 49 0.00 2.97 -0.23
N ILE A 50 -0.91 3.93 -0.15
CA ILE A 50 -2.31 3.73 -0.46
C ILE A 50 -2.78 4.87 -1.38
N GLY A 51 -3.74 4.59 -2.26
CA GLY A 51 -4.25 5.56 -3.24
C GLY A 51 -5.13 6.66 -2.62
N TRP A 52 -5.97 7.25 -3.46
CA TRP A 52 -6.95 8.30 -3.15
C TRP A 52 -6.34 9.67 -2.80
N PRO A 53 -5.57 10.26 -3.71
CA PRO A 53 -4.96 11.57 -3.49
C PRO A 53 -5.99 12.68 -3.26
N ASP A 54 -7.20 12.54 -3.84
CA ASP A 54 -8.29 13.51 -3.74
C ASP A 54 -8.81 13.70 -2.29
N VAL A 55 -8.52 12.75 -1.41
CA VAL A 55 -8.84 12.86 0.02
C VAL A 55 -8.00 13.94 0.71
N GLY A 56 -6.82 14.23 0.16
CA GLY A 56 -5.91 15.18 0.75
C GLY A 56 -5.16 14.65 1.97
N ASP A 57 -4.44 15.52 2.65
CA ASP A 57 -3.61 15.16 3.80
C ASP A 57 -4.43 14.79 5.02
N LEU A 58 -4.36 13.53 5.44
CA LEU A 58 -5.08 13.02 6.61
C LEU A 58 -4.53 13.59 7.93
N ALA A 59 -3.30 14.05 7.95
CA ALA A 59 -2.69 14.68 9.13
C ALA A 59 -3.14 16.14 9.33
N LYS A 60 -3.66 16.77 8.28
CA LYS A 60 -4.05 18.17 8.32
C LYS A 60 -5.28 18.37 9.21
N GLY A 61 -5.12 19.14 10.28
CA GLY A 61 -6.17 19.36 11.27
C GLY A 61 -6.34 18.23 12.29
N GLY A 62 -5.38 17.29 12.36
CA GLY A 62 -5.42 16.13 13.26
C GLY A 62 -6.53 15.14 12.89
N ARG A 63 -6.95 14.33 13.88
CA ARG A 63 -7.96 13.27 13.65
C ARG A 63 -9.30 13.83 13.14
N ALA A 64 -9.74 14.96 13.69
CA ALA A 64 -10.99 15.61 13.27
C ALA A 64 -10.89 16.13 11.82
N GLY A 65 -9.73 16.72 11.46
CA GLY A 65 -9.48 17.19 10.10
C GLY A 65 -9.41 16.04 9.09
N ALA A 66 -8.76 14.92 9.45
CA ALA A 66 -8.73 13.72 8.61
C ALA A 66 -10.13 13.19 8.32
N LEU A 67 -11.00 13.11 9.34
CA LEU A 67 -12.39 12.72 9.19
C LEU A 67 -13.18 13.70 8.31
N ALA A 68 -13.01 15.01 8.53
CA ALA A 68 -13.67 16.03 7.72
C ALA A 68 -13.27 15.94 6.25
N ASN A 69 -11.99 15.72 5.96
CA ASN A 69 -11.50 15.50 4.60
C ASN A 69 -12.13 14.26 3.94
N LEU A 70 -12.26 13.16 4.69
CA LEU A 70 -12.91 11.95 4.20
C LEU A 70 -14.41 12.13 3.94
N TYR A 71 -15.10 12.82 4.82
CA TYR A 71 -16.55 13.08 4.67
C TYR A 71 -16.88 14.13 3.63
N SER A 72 -15.99 15.05 3.32
CA SER A 72 -16.20 16.07 2.28
C SER A 72 -16.26 15.47 0.87
N LEU A 73 -15.73 14.28 0.70
CA LEU A 73 -15.72 13.58 -0.58
C LEU A 73 -16.90 12.59 -0.65
N GLN A 74 -18.03 13.07 -1.14
CA GLN A 74 -19.26 12.27 -1.32
C GLN A 74 -19.06 11.00 -2.18
N SER A 75 -18.01 10.95 -2.97
CA SER A 75 -17.69 9.82 -3.86
C SER A 75 -16.92 8.69 -3.16
N VAL A 76 -16.41 8.89 -1.95
CA VAL A 76 -15.60 7.88 -1.25
C VAL A 76 -16.51 6.87 -0.58
N LYS A 77 -16.40 5.61 -1.00
CA LYS A 77 -17.16 4.51 -0.41
C LYS A 77 -16.76 4.29 1.06
N PRO A 78 -17.67 3.89 1.96
CA PRO A 78 -17.37 3.74 3.41
C PRO A 78 -16.16 2.85 3.72
N HIS A 79 -15.94 1.80 2.94
CA HIS A 79 -14.78 0.91 3.14
C HIS A 79 -13.44 1.59 2.81
N ILE A 80 -13.43 2.57 1.89
CA ILE A 80 -12.22 3.35 1.55
C ILE A 80 -11.85 4.24 2.72
N ASN A 81 -12.84 4.87 3.36
CA ASN A 81 -12.62 5.68 4.56
C ASN A 81 -11.94 4.87 5.65
N LYS A 82 -12.44 3.64 5.90
CA LYS A 82 -11.81 2.73 6.86
C LYS A 82 -10.37 2.41 6.50
N TYR A 83 -10.08 2.07 5.25
CA TYR A 83 -8.71 1.74 4.81
C TYR A 83 -7.75 2.91 4.99
N LEU A 84 -8.17 4.12 4.64
CA LEU A 84 -7.36 5.32 4.80
C LEU A 84 -7.08 5.64 6.27
N LEU A 85 -8.10 5.54 7.13
CA LEU A 85 -7.95 5.79 8.57
C LEU A 85 -7.07 4.72 9.24
N ASP A 86 -7.26 3.46 8.93
CA ASP A 86 -6.43 2.37 9.44
C ASP A 86 -4.97 2.54 8.99
N PHE A 87 -4.75 2.96 7.74
CA PHE A 87 -3.41 3.25 7.22
C PHE A 87 -2.78 4.46 7.94
N TYR A 88 -3.55 5.53 8.15
CA TYR A 88 -3.10 6.72 8.87
C TYR A 88 -2.73 6.40 10.32
N HIS A 89 -3.56 5.62 11.00
CA HIS A 89 -3.37 5.27 12.42
C HIS A 89 -2.49 4.03 12.65
N MET A 90 -2.00 3.39 11.59
CA MET A 90 -1.15 2.20 11.72
C MET A 90 0.02 2.48 12.66
N PRO A 91 0.21 1.69 13.72
CA PRO A 91 1.30 1.91 14.66
C PRO A 91 2.68 1.70 14.00
N LEU A 92 3.69 2.40 14.51
CA LEU A 92 5.09 2.05 14.22
C LEU A 92 5.36 0.60 14.66
N LYS A 93 6.28 -0.05 13.98
CA LYS A 93 6.63 -1.46 14.16
C LYS A 93 5.55 -2.46 13.73
N SER A 94 4.39 -2.00 13.21
CA SER A 94 3.45 -2.92 12.56
C SER A 94 4.13 -3.71 11.45
N ILE A 95 3.79 -4.98 11.33
CA ILE A 95 4.28 -5.83 10.24
C ILE A 95 3.38 -5.68 9.04
N VAL A 96 3.97 -5.48 7.88
CA VAL A 96 3.26 -5.32 6.61
C VAL A 96 3.68 -6.37 5.61
N LEU A 97 2.69 -6.92 4.91
CA LEU A 97 2.84 -7.89 3.84
C LEU A 97 2.42 -7.26 2.53
N MET A 98 3.28 -7.32 1.53
CA MET A 98 3.01 -6.81 0.20
C MET A 98 3.17 -7.93 -0.84
N PRO A 99 2.17 -8.19 -1.69
CA PRO A 99 2.29 -9.21 -2.73
C PRO A 99 3.48 -8.96 -3.65
N ASN A 100 4.15 -10.03 -4.06
CA ASN A 100 5.07 -9.97 -5.19
C ASN A 100 4.25 -10.02 -6.49
N LYS A 101 4.40 -8.99 -7.33
CA LYS A 101 3.65 -8.88 -8.57
C LYS A 101 4.08 -9.91 -9.61
N ASP A 102 5.39 -10.18 -9.68
CA ASP A 102 5.98 -10.99 -10.75
C ASP A 102 5.86 -12.49 -10.49
N ILE A 103 5.72 -12.86 -9.21
CA ILE A 103 5.61 -14.26 -8.80
C ILE A 103 4.35 -14.43 -7.93
N PRO A 104 3.22 -14.82 -8.52
CA PRO A 104 1.99 -15.09 -7.76
C PRO A 104 2.22 -16.07 -6.62
N GLY A 105 1.64 -15.76 -5.46
CA GLY A 105 1.81 -16.58 -4.25
C GLY A 105 3.05 -16.24 -3.43
N ASN A 106 3.83 -15.26 -3.85
CA ASN A 106 4.94 -14.73 -3.07
C ASN A 106 4.63 -13.35 -2.49
N LEU A 107 5.30 -13.03 -1.38
CA LEU A 107 5.11 -11.82 -0.59
C LEU A 107 6.45 -11.22 -0.20
N TYR A 108 6.46 -9.91 0.00
CA TYR A 108 7.46 -9.20 0.77
C TYR A 108 6.91 -8.91 2.16
N VAL A 109 7.75 -9.01 3.17
CA VAL A 109 7.42 -8.68 4.55
C VAL A 109 8.35 -7.57 5.01
N GLY A 110 7.83 -6.67 5.85
CA GLY A 110 8.62 -5.59 6.41
C GLY A 110 7.95 -4.98 7.65
N GLU A 111 8.68 -4.10 8.31
CA GLU A 111 8.24 -3.41 9.51
C GLU A 111 8.03 -1.91 9.22
N VAL A 112 6.92 -1.34 9.66
CA VAL A 112 6.66 0.10 9.55
C VAL A 112 7.65 0.87 10.39
N SER A 113 8.55 1.60 9.74
CA SER A 113 9.66 2.33 10.36
C SER A 113 9.46 3.85 10.41
N GLY A 114 8.42 4.38 9.76
CA GLY A 114 8.13 5.81 9.71
C GLY A 114 6.68 6.18 9.97
N ALA A 115 6.46 7.42 10.36
CA ALA A 115 5.14 7.99 10.50
C ALA A 115 4.42 8.09 9.14
N TYR A 116 3.13 8.40 9.19
CA TYR A 116 2.38 8.76 7.99
C TYR A 116 2.96 10.03 7.35
N GLU A 117 3.07 10.00 6.02
CA GLU A 117 3.51 11.12 5.19
C GLU A 117 2.50 11.33 4.05
N TYR A 118 2.21 12.60 3.75
CA TYR A 118 1.41 12.99 2.60
C TYR A 118 2.25 13.79 1.61
N TYR A 119 2.27 13.35 0.39
CA TYR A 119 2.99 14.01 -0.70
C TYR A 119 2.00 14.69 -1.64
N HIS A 120 1.76 15.98 -1.40
CA HIS A 120 0.92 16.81 -2.25
C HIS A 120 1.68 17.35 -3.46
N ASP A 121 2.97 17.62 -3.28
CA ASP A 121 3.76 18.49 -4.16
C ASP A 121 4.76 17.76 -5.04
N VAL A 122 4.55 16.52 -5.29
CA VAL A 122 5.25 15.94 -6.42
C VAL A 122 4.40 16.34 -7.64
N PRO A 123 4.69 17.49 -8.30
CA PRO A 123 3.86 18.00 -9.41
C PRO A 123 3.77 16.98 -10.52
N ARG A 124 4.27 15.81 -10.33
CA ARG A 124 4.41 14.75 -11.32
C ARG A 124 4.75 13.40 -10.71
N ASP A 125 4.31 13.07 -9.49
CA ASP A 125 4.16 11.65 -9.19
C ASP A 125 2.92 11.20 -9.98
N PRO A 126 3.08 10.72 -11.24
CA PRO A 126 1.97 10.33 -12.09
C PRO A 126 1.20 9.16 -11.49
N TYR A 127 1.60 8.71 -10.30
CA TYR A 127 1.27 7.43 -9.73
C TYR A 127 0.46 7.55 -8.45
N GLU A 128 -0.05 8.75 -8.13
CA GLU A 128 -1.00 8.91 -7.02
C GLU A 128 -0.51 8.30 -5.69
N CYS A 129 0.81 8.37 -5.43
CA CYS A 129 1.41 7.86 -4.21
C CYS A 129 1.29 8.84 -3.03
N ALA A 130 0.14 9.50 -2.89
CA ALA A 130 -0.01 10.59 -1.95
C ALA A 130 0.15 10.14 -0.49
N HIS A 131 -0.50 9.07 -0.08
CA HIS A 131 -0.44 8.55 1.29
C HIS A 131 0.66 7.50 1.40
N ARG A 132 1.65 7.74 2.25
CA ARG A 132 2.86 6.89 2.37
C ARG A 132 3.24 6.62 3.81
N ARG A 133 3.96 5.51 4.01
CA ARG A 133 4.70 5.22 5.23
C ARG A 133 6.00 4.53 4.91
N LYS A 134 7.06 4.81 5.67
CA LYS A 134 8.34 4.11 5.53
C LYS A 134 8.26 2.70 6.09
N VAL A 135 8.96 1.79 5.44
CA VAL A 135 9.04 0.37 5.80
C VAL A 135 10.47 -0.10 5.71
N ALA A 136 10.93 -0.79 6.75
CA ALA A 136 12.13 -1.59 6.71
C ALA A 136 11.75 -2.97 6.16
N TRP A 137 11.98 -3.22 4.88
CA TRP A 137 11.75 -4.52 4.27
C TRP A 137 12.75 -5.54 4.79
N ASP A 138 12.29 -6.74 5.11
CA ASP A 138 13.15 -7.85 5.44
C ASP A 138 14.09 -8.15 4.27
N LYS A 139 15.34 -8.51 4.57
CA LYS A 139 16.38 -8.72 3.56
C LYS A 139 16.89 -10.14 3.58
N ASP A 140 17.26 -10.64 2.41
CA ASP A 140 18.02 -11.88 2.28
C ASP A 140 19.51 -11.68 2.65
N SER A 141 20.29 -12.74 2.59
CA SER A 141 21.74 -12.71 2.87
C SER A 141 22.55 -11.82 1.92
N HIS A 142 21.98 -11.40 0.79
CA HIS A 142 22.60 -10.53 -0.20
C HIS A 142 22.14 -9.07 -0.07
N GLY A 143 21.25 -8.79 0.91
CA GLY A 143 20.71 -7.44 1.13
C GLY A 143 19.53 -7.07 0.24
N ASN A 144 19.02 -8.00 -0.60
CA ASN A 144 17.82 -7.77 -1.38
C ASN A 144 16.56 -7.97 -0.54
N PRO A 145 15.41 -7.39 -0.93
CA PRO A 145 14.14 -7.68 -0.26
C PRO A 145 13.84 -9.19 -0.26
N LYS A 146 13.69 -9.75 0.95
CA LYS A 146 13.45 -11.18 1.14
C LYS A 146 12.05 -11.55 0.66
N VAL A 147 11.97 -12.63 -0.10
CA VAL A 147 10.70 -13.14 -0.66
C VAL A 147 10.23 -14.32 0.18
N TYR A 148 8.97 -14.28 0.58
CA TYR A 148 8.30 -15.32 1.33
C TYR A 148 7.20 -15.96 0.49
N ARG A 149 7.02 -17.28 0.56
CA ARG A 149 5.88 -17.94 -0.09
C ARG A 149 4.65 -17.82 0.82
N ALA A 150 3.52 -17.40 0.27
CA ALA A 150 2.26 -17.26 0.99
C ALA A 150 1.84 -18.57 1.68
N ALA A 151 2.08 -19.70 1.03
CA ALA A 151 1.79 -21.03 1.58
C ALA A 151 2.57 -21.31 2.87
N ASP A 152 3.82 -20.86 2.97
CA ASP A 152 4.65 -21.05 4.18
C ASP A 152 4.18 -20.17 5.34
N LEU A 153 3.40 -19.14 5.04
CA LEU A 153 2.80 -18.22 6.00
C LEU A 153 1.33 -18.56 6.31
N ASN A 154 0.85 -19.72 5.91
CA ASN A 154 -0.55 -20.14 6.02
C ASN A 154 -1.55 -19.21 5.30
N ILE A 155 -1.10 -18.46 4.31
CA ILE A 155 -1.92 -17.55 3.51
C ILE A 155 -2.39 -18.27 2.26
N GLY A 156 -3.70 -18.50 2.17
CA GLY A 156 -4.29 -19.11 0.97
C GLY A 156 -4.24 -18.15 -0.23
N ILE A 157 -3.70 -18.60 -1.34
CA ILE A 157 -3.57 -17.80 -2.58
C ILE A 157 -4.94 -17.37 -3.14
N LEU A 158 -5.98 -18.18 -2.91
CA LEU A 158 -7.34 -17.93 -3.39
C LEU A 158 -8.22 -17.17 -2.38
N GLY A 159 -7.67 -16.80 -1.22
CA GLY A 159 -8.41 -16.05 -0.22
C GLY A 159 -8.71 -14.62 -0.70
N GLY A 160 -9.83 -14.05 -0.25
CA GLY A 160 -10.23 -12.67 -0.56
C GLY A 160 -9.22 -11.57 -0.18
N TRP A 161 -8.09 -11.93 0.39
CA TRP A 161 -6.97 -11.06 0.75
C TRP A 161 -6.36 -10.37 -0.47
N TRP A 162 -6.15 -11.13 -1.54
CA TRP A 162 -5.56 -10.60 -2.77
C TRP A 162 -6.45 -9.59 -3.48
N LEU A 163 -7.74 -9.55 -3.12
CA LEU A 163 -8.72 -8.63 -3.68
C LEU A 163 -8.83 -7.33 -2.88
N ARG A 164 -8.34 -7.29 -1.64
CA ARG A 164 -8.45 -6.12 -0.76
C ARG A 164 -7.21 -5.24 -0.89
N ALA A 165 -7.43 -3.93 -0.97
CA ALA A 165 -6.33 -2.98 -1.05
C ALA A 165 -5.54 -2.91 0.26
N PHE A 166 -6.23 -3.08 1.39
CA PHE A 166 -5.65 -2.98 2.73
C PHE A 166 -6.53 -3.69 3.75
N HIS A 167 -5.94 -4.46 4.66
CA HIS A 167 -6.66 -5.04 5.81
C HIS A 167 -5.70 -5.50 6.90
N GLU A 168 -6.19 -5.49 8.13
CA GLU A 168 -5.51 -6.05 9.29
C GLU A 168 -5.63 -7.58 9.29
N ILE A 169 -4.55 -8.25 9.68
CA ILE A 169 -4.47 -9.72 9.81
C ILE A 169 -4.64 -10.06 11.29
N ALA A 170 -5.80 -10.60 11.63
CA ALA A 170 -6.12 -11.00 13.01
C ALA A 170 -5.93 -12.51 13.25
N ASP A 171 -5.67 -13.33 12.24
CA ASP A 171 -5.49 -14.78 12.37
C ASP A 171 -4.12 -15.09 12.99
N SER A 172 -4.14 -15.64 14.22
CA SER A 172 -2.92 -15.97 14.96
C SER A 172 -2.05 -17.01 14.27
N LYS A 173 -2.64 -17.97 13.54
CA LYS A 173 -1.87 -18.98 12.80
C LYS A 173 -1.00 -18.35 11.71
N ILE A 174 -1.49 -17.25 11.14
CA ILE A 174 -0.77 -16.50 10.10
C ILE A 174 0.30 -15.63 10.74
N THR A 175 -0.04 -14.89 11.80
CA THR A 175 0.94 -14.02 12.48
C THR A 175 2.09 -14.83 13.08
N ASP A 176 1.81 -15.97 13.71
CA ASP A 176 2.83 -16.87 14.25
C ASP A 176 3.73 -17.46 13.15
N ALA A 177 3.14 -17.78 11.98
CA ALA A 177 3.91 -18.27 10.85
C ALA A 177 4.82 -17.20 10.26
N ILE A 178 4.36 -15.93 10.22
CA ILE A 178 5.18 -14.79 9.79
C ILE A 178 6.36 -14.60 10.74
N ASP A 179 6.12 -14.55 12.04
CA ASP A 179 7.18 -14.36 13.04
C ASP A 179 8.23 -15.46 12.94
N LYS A 180 7.81 -16.71 12.91
CA LYS A 180 8.71 -17.87 12.74
C LYS A 180 9.52 -17.83 11.44
N ALA A 181 8.94 -17.31 10.35
CA ALA A 181 9.63 -17.21 9.08
C ALA A 181 10.65 -16.05 9.03
N ARG A 182 10.46 -15.02 9.85
CA ARG A 182 11.36 -13.87 9.98
C ARG A 182 12.58 -14.16 10.87
N GLU A 183 12.47 -15.12 11.80
CA GLU A 183 13.58 -15.56 12.66
C GLU A 183 14.64 -16.39 11.92
N LYS A 184 14.35 -16.89 10.72
CA LYS A 184 15.24 -17.68 9.87
C LYS A 184 15.98 -16.80 8.85
#